data_8cc28b25767aba6677244391c1513875
#
_entry.id   8cc28b25767aba6677244391c1513875
#
_cell.length_a   1.000
_cell.length_b   1.000
_cell.length_c   1.000
_cell.angle_alpha   90.00
_cell.angle_beta   90.00
_cell.angle_gamma   90.00
#
_symmetry.space_group_name_H-M   'P 1'
#
loop_
_entity.id
_entity.type
_entity.pdbx_description
1 polymer ?
#
loop_
_entity_poly.entity_id
_entity_poly.type
_entity_poly.pdbx_seq_one_letter_code
_entity_poly.pdbx_strand_id
1 'polypeptide(L)'
;MNPVTSLWYGVDPEIEKVPGCSHFTYTFSNPITLIDPNGQSAKVTVNAHSKTIVVSATLVFYGECASAAIATQTAADIQNGWNETHGTVKLGNSTYNVIFKIKGEYRDVIGWLGLKRAGLKLEMAMNTDPEINYIEVVKYATKGSIPGISNFDIGGNRGEFQYNNIQGSGTTTEAHEFGHGLGLKHPDRDFRKKGQPGIMAPRNTLVDPKYQYNPKAKPDSRNGGTLNPAKRKVTQEDIDNLKINKLHFKDGKAYLGHAT
;
A
#
# COMPACT_ATOMS: atom_id res chain seq x y z
N MET A 1 3.50 -9.22 25.27
CA MET A 1 2.10 -9.64 25.48
C MET A 1 2.06 -11.06 26.05
N ASN A 2 1.15 -11.35 26.98
CA ASN A 2 0.93 -12.72 27.41
C ASN A 2 -0.09 -13.38 26.47
N PRO A 3 0.27 -14.45 25.75
CA PRO A 3 -0.63 -15.09 24.79
C PRO A 3 -1.86 -15.78 25.41
N VAL A 4 -1.83 -16.04 26.71
CA VAL A 4 -2.94 -16.69 27.43
C VAL A 4 -3.99 -15.67 27.87
N THR A 5 -3.57 -14.47 28.25
CA THR A 5 -4.48 -13.42 28.76
C THR A 5 -4.76 -12.31 27.76
N SER A 6 -4.06 -12.30 26.62
CA SER A 6 -4.10 -11.23 25.60
C SER A 6 -3.79 -9.84 26.16
N LEU A 7 -3.07 -9.75 27.28
CA LEU A 7 -2.72 -8.50 27.93
C LEU A 7 -1.26 -8.13 27.72
N TRP A 8 -0.98 -6.85 27.55
CA TRP A 8 0.34 -6.28 27.69
C TRP A 8 0.63 -6.01 29.17
N TYR A 9 1.79 -6.45 29.63
CA TYR A 9 2.28 -6.10 30.97
C TYR A 9 3.18 -4.84 30.98
N GLY A 10 3.28 -4.15 29.86
CA GLY A 10 4.02 -2.90 29.69
C GLY A 10 3.27 -1.94 28.75
N VAL A 11 3.67 -0.67 28.80
CA VAL A 11 3.14 0.38 27.91
C VAL A 11 3.64 0.11 26.48
N ASP A 12 2.74 0.23 25.51
CA ASP A 12 3.09 0.18 24.08
C ASP A 12 4.03 1.36 23.75
N PRO A 13 5.26 1.11 23.26
CA PRO A 13 6.21 2.19 22.92
C PRO A 13 5.71 3.14 21.83
N GLU A 14 4.72 2.73 21.04
CA GLU A 14 4.17 3.50 19.92
C GLU A 14 2.88 4.25 20.28
N ILE A 15 2.42 4.18 21.54
CA ILE A 15 1.13 4.74 21.98
C ILE A 15 1.03 6.25 21.80
N GLU A 16 2.13 6.96 21.86
CA GLU A 16 2.16 8.43 21.65
C GLU A 16 1.70 8.83 20.23
N LYS A 17 1.74 7.90 19.29
CA LYS A 17 1.29 8.13 17.90
C LYS A 17 -0.23 8.03 17.74
N VAL A 18 -0.95 7.56 18.76
CA VAL A 18 -2.40 7.33 18.71
C VAL A 18 -3.09 7.97 19.92
N PRO A 19 -3.23 9.30 19.95
CA PRO A 19 -3.93 10.00 21.04
C PRO A 19 -5.39 9.52 21.13
N GLY A 20 -5.79 9.06 22.29
CA GLY A 20 -7.16 8.59 22.56
C GLY A 20 -7.30 7.08 22.73
N CYS A 21 -6.25 6.31 22.55
CA CYS A 21 -6.25 4.88 22.89
C CYS A 21 -5.67 4.62 24.28
N SER A 22 -6.14 3.56 24.93
CA SER A 22 -5.54 3.09 26.20
C SER A 22 -4.10 2.62 25.96
N HIS A 23 -3.19 2.95 26.86
CA HIS A 23 -1.79 2.52 26.85
C HIS A 23 -1.59 0.99 26.84
N PHE A 24 -2.64 0.23 27.04
CA PHE A 24 -2.63 -1.23 27.06
C PHE A 24 -3.46 -1.84 25.93
N THR A 25 -3.90 -1.04 24.97
CA THR A 25 -4.69 -1.54 23.84
C THR A 25 -3.77 -2.26 22.84
N TYR A 26 -4.00 -3.54 22.62
CA TYR A 26 -3.36 -4.34 21.58
C TYR A 26 -4.31 -4.47 20.40
N THR A 27 -3.81 -4.19 19.19
CA THR A 27 -4.58 -4.29 17.93
C THR A 27 -5.97 -3.63 18.02
N PHE A 28 -6.07 -2.46 18.70
CA PHE A 28 -7.34 -1.75 18.94
C PHE A 28 -8.43 -2.63 19.56
N SER A 29 -8.03 -3.53 20.46
CA SER A 29 -8.91 -4.54 21.09
C SER A 29 -9.55 -5.53 20.11
N ASN A 30 -8.98 -5.70 18.92
CA ASN A 30 -9.47 -6.63 17.91
C ASN A 30 -8.36 -7.51 17.33
N PRO A 31 -7.71 -8.36 18.15
CA PRO A 31 -6.55 -9.16 17.74
C PRO A 31 -6.87 -10.20 16.65
N ILE A 32 -8.15 -10.56 16.49
CA ILE A 32 -8.57 -11.56 15.49
C ILE A 32 -8.68 -10.94 14.09
N THR A 33 -8.99 -9.63 13.99
CA THR A 33 -9.19 -8.97 12.70
C THR A 33 -8.00 -8.14 12.24
N LEU A 34 -7.00 -7.93 13.11
CA LEU A 34 -5.84 -7.08 12.84
C LEU A 34 -4.50 -7.84 12.89
N ILE A 35 -4.51 -9.16 12.80
CA ILE A 35 -3.28 -9.91 12.70
C ILE A 35 -2.79 -9.87 11.25
N ASP A 36 -1.64 -9.25 11.03
CA ASP A 36 -0.74 -9.53 9.93
C ASP A 36 0.46 -10.31 10.51
N PRO A 37 0.48 -11.64 10.38
CA PRO A 37 1.50 -12.48 11.06
C PRO A 37 2.92 -12.17 10.61
N ASN A 38 3.10 -11.60 9.42
CA ASN A 38 4.38 -11.48 8.76
C ASN A 38 4.80 -10.03 8.49
N GLY A 39 3.87 -9.06 8.52
CA GLY A 39 4.14 -7.66 8.15
C GLY A 39 4.73 -7.54 6.74
N GLN A 40 4.32 -8.40 5.80
CA GLN A 40 4.90 -8.49 4.47
C GLN A 40 3.81 -8.42 3.40
N SER A 41 4.10 -7.74 2.28
CA SER A 41 3.12 -7.48 1.22
C SER A 41 3.57 -7.92 -0.16
N ALA A 42 4.87 -8.12 -0.35
CA ALA A 42 5.40 -8.54 -1.64
C ALA A 42 6.67 -9.36 -1.52
N LYS A 43 6.82 -10.34 -2.41
CA LYS A 43 8.05 -11.10 -2.58
C LYS A 43 8.97 -10.41 -3.58
N VAL A 44 10.25 -10.38 -3.24
CA VAL A 44 11.33 -9.88 -4.09
C VAL A 44 12.22 -11.04 -4.51
N THR A 45 12.37 -11.25 -5.80
CA THR A 45 13.27 -12.27 -6.36
C THR A 45 14.32 -11.66 -7.26
N VAL A 46 15.57 -12.14 -7.15
CA VAL A 46 16.68 -11.66 -7.97
C VAL A 46 17.04 -12.69 -9.02
N ASN A 47 17.06 -12.27 -10.28
CA ASN A 47 17.63 -13.05 -11.38
C ASN A 47 18.95 -12.41 -11.82
N ALA A 48 20.05 -13.00 -11.40
CA ALA A 48 21.39 -12.49 -11.70
C ALA A 48 21.75 -12.58 -13.19
N HIS A 49 21.22 -13.57 -13.91
CA HIS A 49 21.50 -13.76 -15.32
C HIS A 49 20.86 -12.68 -16.20
N SER A 50 19.57 -12.40 -15.98
CA SER A 50 18.83 -11.36 -16.71
C SER A 50 19.00 -9.96 -16.14
N LYS A 51 19.73 -9.81 -15.04
CA LYS A 51 19.87 -8.54 -14.29
C LYS A 51 18.51 -7.91 -13.96
N THR A 52 17.58 -8.74 -13.46
CA THR A 52 16.23 -8.33 -13.08
C THR A 52 15.93 -8.63 -11.62
N ILE A 53 15.23 -7.73 -10.98
CA ILE A 53 14.57 -7.92 -9.68
C ILE A 53 13.09 -7.91 -9.95
N VAL A 54 12.39 -8.95 -9.53
CA VAL A 54 10.92 -9.04 -9.63
C VAL A 54 10.32 -8.84 -8.26
N VAL A 55 9.43 -7.85 -8.14
CA VAL A 55 8.57 -7.62 -6.98
C VAL A 55 7.19 -8.18 -7.33
N SER A 56 6.76 -9.24 -6.65
CA SER A 56 5.49 -9.91 -6.93
C SER A 56 4.53 -9.84 -5.75
N ALA A 57 3.25 -9.60 -6.04
CA ALA A 57 2.17 -9.59 -5.05
C ALA A 57 0.85 -10.07 -5.68
N THR A 58 0.01 -10.71 -4.89
CA THR A 58 -1.38 -11.04 -5.23
C THR A 58 -2.30 -10.19 -4.37
N LEU A 59 -3.21 -9.45 -5.02
CA LEU A 59 -4.20 -8.60 -4.36
C LEU A 59 -5.56 -9.29 -4.47
N VAL A 60 -6.10 -9.73 -3.34
CA VAL A 60 -7.42 -10.36 -3.23
C VAL A 60 -8.46 -9.28 -2.95
N PHE A 61 -9.25 -8.95 -3.96
CA PHE A 61 -10.30 -7.94 -3.86
C PHE A 61 -11.63 -8.57 -3.43
N TYR A 62 -12.26 -7.98 -2.42
CA TYR A 62 -13.54 -8.41 -1.88
C TYR A 62 -14.36 -7.19 -1.42
N GLY A 63 -15.62 -7.41 -1.01
CA GLY A 63 -16.49 -6.35 -0.50
C GLY A 63 -17.63 -6.00 -1.46
N GLU A 64 -18.45 -5.04 -1.06
CA GLU A 64 -19.71 -4.71 -1.74
C GLU A 64 -19.54 -4.18 -3.16
N CYS A 65 -18.43 -3.51 -3.44
CA CYS A 65 -18.13 -2.91 -4.73
C CYS A 65 -17.04 -3.68 -5.50
N ALA A 66 -16.56 -4.82 -4.97
CA ALA A 66 -15.56 -5.64 -5.65
C ALA A 66 -16.19 -6.47 -6.79
N SER A 67 -15.42 -6.67 -7.84
CA SER A 67 -15.75 -7.59 -8.95
C SER A 67 -14.46 -8.10 -9.58
N ALA A 68 -14.56 -9.15 -10.40
CA ALA A 68 -13.43 -9.67 -11.16
C ALA A 68 -12.83 -8.61 -12.09
N ALA A 69 -13.66 -7.77 -12.71
CA ALA A 69 -13.21 -6.68 -13.58
C ALA A 69 -12.40 -5.64 -12.79
N ILE A 70 -12.91 -5.21 -11.62
CA ILE A 70 -12.19 -4.27 -10.73
C ILE A 70 -10.87 -4.88 -10.26
N ALA A 71 -10.86 -6.14 -9.84
CA ALA A 71 -9.64 -6.82 -9.39
C ALA A 71 -8.56 -6.84 -10.48
N THR A 72 -8.95 -7.21 -11.70
CA THR A 72 -8.02 -7.28 -12.84
C THR A 72 -7.52 -5.89 -13.23
N GLN A 73 -8.42 -4.92 -13.35
CA GLN A 73 -8.08 -3.55 -13.76
C GLN A 73 -7.16 -2.88 -12.72
N THR A 74 -7.54 -2.90 -11.44
CA THR A 74 -6.77 -2.26 -10.37
C THR A 74 -5.35 -2.86 -10.25
N ALA A 75 -5.23 -4.19 -10.34
CA ALA A 75 -3.91 -4.84 -10.32
C ALA A 75 -3.07 -4.44 -11.53
N ALA A 76 -3.67 -4.34 -12.72
CA ALA A 76 -2.97 -3.89 -13.93
C ALA A 76 -2.54 -2.43 -13.82
N ASP A 77 -3.36 -1.54 -13.28
CA ASP A 77 -3.03 -0.12 -13.09
C ASP A 77 -1.89 0.06 -12.09
N ILE A 78 -1.91 -0.68 -10.97
CA ILE A 78 -0.78 -0.72 -10.03
C ILE A 78 0.50 -1.20 -10.74
N GLN A 79 0.44 -2.32 -11.43
CA GLN A 79 1.58 -2.89 -12.14
C GLN A 79 2.16 -1.91 -13.17
N ASN A 80 1.30 -1.31 -13.98
CA ASN A 80 1.70 -0.37 -15.02
C ASN A 80 2.33 0.89 -14.41
N GLY A 81 1.70 1.46 -13.39
CA GLY A 81 2.21 2.64 -12.70
C GLY A 81 3.61 2.42 -12.09
N TRP A 82 3.82 1.28 -11.44
CA TRP A 82 5.12 0.95 -10.85
C TRP A 82 6.18 0.59 -11.88
N ASN A 83 5.80 0.06 -13.04
CA ASN A 83 6.73 -0.29 -14.13
C ASN A 83 7.03 0.89 -15.07
N GLU A 84 6.18 1.94 -15.10
CA GLU A 84 6.38 3.11 -16.01
C GLU A 84 7.74 3.80 -15.80
N THR A 85 8.25 3.80 -14.57
CA THR A 85 9.53 4.45 -14.26
C THR A 85 10.74 3.69 -14.76
N HIS A 86 10.63 2.42 -15.15
CA HIS A 86 11.77 1.56 -15.46
C HIS A 86 12.87 1.60 -14.40
N GLY A 87 12.44 1.53 -13.11
CA GLY A 87 13.30 1.72 -11.96
C GLY A 87 14.43 0.70 -11.87
N THR A 88 15.54 1.12 -11.28
CA THR A 88 16.72 0.27 -11.12
C THR A 88 17.20 0.22 -9.68
N VAL A 89 17.87 -0.86 -9.31
CA VAL A 89 18.50 -1.04 -8.00
C VAL A 89 19.90 -1.59 -8.15
N LYS A 90 20.85 -1.04 -7.39
CA LYS A 90 22.23 -1.51 -7.35
C LYS A 90 22.40 -2.55 -6.25
N LEU A 91 22.77 -3.78 -6.60
CA LEU A 91 23.14 -4.85 -5.68
C LEU A 91 24.63 -5.21 -5.88
N GLY A 92 25.46 -4.90 -4.90
CA GLY A 92 26.91 -5.00 -5.05
C GLY A 92 27.41 -4.14 -6.22
N ASN A 93 28.13 -4.74 -7.15
CA ASN A 93 28.68 -4.04 -8.33
C ASN A 93 27.76 -4.07 -9.56
N SER A 94 26.56 -4.63 -9.44
CA SER A 94 25.64 -4.79 -10.58
C SER A 94 24.37 -3.97 -10.39
N THR A 95 23.90 -3.39 -11.51
CA THR A 95 22.61 -2.71 -11.59
C THR A 95 21.56 -3.68 -12.14
N TYR A 96 20.39 -3.69 -11.53
CA TYR A 96 19.25 -4.56 -11.86
C TYR A 96 18.05 -3.72 -12.21
N ASN A 97 17.29 -4.10 -13.24
CA ASN A 97 15.97 -3.52 -13.52
C ASN A 97 14.94 -4.09 -12.55
N VAL A 98 14.10 -3.22 -11.99
CA VAL A 98 13.00 -3.64 -11.09
C VAL A 98 11.73 -3.79 -11.92
N ILE A 99 11.09 -4.94 -11.79
CA ILE A 99 9.84 -5.28 -12.49
C ILE A 99 8.79 -5.68 -11.45
N PHE A 100 7.65 -5.02 -11.47
CA PHE A 100 6.50 -5.37 -10.66
C PHE A 100 5.58 -6.34 -11.40
N LYS A 101 5.17 -7.42 -10.74
CA LYS A 101 4.19 -8.40 -11.21
C LYS A 101 3.06 -8.50 -10.20
N ILE A 102 1.97 -7.84 -10.51
CA ILE A 102 0.82 -7.72 -9.60
C ILE A 102 -0.34 -8.51 -10.18
N LYS A 103 -0.85 -9.45 -9.40
CA LYS A 103 -2.01 -10.26 -9.75
C LYS A 103 -3.24 -9.79 -8.96
N GLY A 104 -4.36 -9.56 -9.63
CA GLY A 104 -5.66 -9.30 -9.01
C GLY A 104 -6.50 -10.57 -8.97
N GLU A 105 -7.05 -10.89 -7.80
CA GLU A 105 -8.02 -11.96 -7.62
C GLU A 105 -9.29 -11.40 -6.98
N TYR A 106 -10.45 -11.89 -7.42
CA TYR A 106 -11.73 -11.54 -6.82
C TYR A 106 -12.22 -12.65 -5.90
N ARG A 107 -12.71 -12.27 -4.72
CA ARG A 107 -13.42 -13.16 -3.79
C ARG A 107 -14.83 -12.66 -3.59
N ASP A 108 -15.79 -13.44 -4.05
CA ASP A 108 -17.21 -13.18 -3.77
C ASP A 108 -17.49 -13.46 -2.29
N VAL A 109 -17.83 -12.40 -1.57
CA VAL A 109 -18.22 -12.45 -0.14
C VAL A 109 -19.69 -12.13 0.08
N ILE A 110 -20.42 -11.87 -1.01
CA ILE A 110 -21.86 -11.60 -0.99
C ILE A 110 -22.57 -12.96 -1.01
N GLY A 111 -23.41 -13.18 -0.03
CA GLY A 111 -24.14 -14.44 0.03
C GLY A 111 -25.00 -14.56 1.28
N TRP A 112 -25.92 -15.52 1.21
CA TRP A 112 -26.87 -15.78 2.26
C TRP A 112 -26.14 -16.16 3.56
N LEU A 113 -26.56 -15.59 4.70
CA LEU A 113 -26.03 -15.82 6.04
C LEU A 113 -24.58 -15.35 6.30
N GLY A 114 -23.93 -14.61 5.40
CA GLY A 114 -22.56 -14.10 5.62
C GLY A 114 -21.48 -15.17 5.71
N LEU A 115 -21.76 -16.43 5.38
CA LEU A 115 -20.81 -17.56 5.50
C LEU A 115 -19.57 -17.37 4.62
N LYS A 116 -19.74 -16.82 3.41
CA LYS A 116 -18.62 -16.52 2.51
C LYS A 116 -17.66 -15.49 3.13
N ARG A 117 -18.21 -14.44 3.76
CA ARG A 117 -17.42 -13.42 4.45
C ARG A 117 -16.70 -13.98 5.68
N ALA A 118 -17.35 -14.87 6.44
CA ALA A 118 -16.71 -15.56 7.56
C ALA A 118 -15.57 -16.48 7.11
N GLY A 119 -15.76 -17.21 6.02
CA GLY A 119 -14.70 -18.04 5.39
C GLY A 119 -13.49 -17.21 4.96
N LEU A 120 -13.70 -16.06 4.31
CA LEU A 120 -12.61 -15.16 3.93
C LEU A 120 -11.88 -14.61 5.17
N LYS A 121 -12.61 -14.24 6.23
CA LYS A 121 -11.97 -13.78 7.47
C LYS A 121 -11.07 -14.85 8.09
N LEU A 122 -11.48 -16.11 8.03
CA LEU A 122 -10.65 -17.23 8.49
C LEU A 122 -9.43 -17.42 7.58
N GLU A 123 -9.61 -17.36 6.26
CA GLU A 123 -8.49 -17.39 5.30
C GLU A 123 -7.48 -16.28 5.61
N MET A 124 -7.94 -15.05 5.81
CA MET A 124 -7.08 -13.91 6.16
C MET A 124 -6.34 -14.11 7.48
N ALA A 125 -7.01 -14.69 8.49
CA ALA A 125 -6.40 -14.94 9.80
C ALA A 125 -5.35 -16.06 9.77
N MET A 126 -5.49 -17.02 8.86
CA MET A 126 -4.59 -18.15 8.69
C MET A 126 -3.55 -17.94 7.58
N ASN A 127 -3.62 -16.84 6.86
CA ASN A 127 -2.69 -16.57 5.77
C ASN A 127 -1.28 -16.36 6.31
N THR A 128 -0.34 -17.17 5.83
CA THR A 128 1.09 -17.04 6.09
C THR A 128 1.90 -16.73 4.83
N ASP A 129 1.21 -16.59 3.68
CA ASP A 129 1.85 -16.23 2.41
C ASP A 129 2.06 -14.72 2.34
N PRO A 130 3.32 -14.24 2.35
CA PRO A 130 3.64 -12.83 2.32
C PRO A 130 3.35 -12.14 0.99
N GLU A 131 2.98 -12.88 -0.05
CA GLU A 131 2.58 -12.30 -1.34
C GLU A 131 1.08 -11.98 -1.40
N ILE A 132 0.26 -12.48 -0.46
CA ILE A 132 -1.20 -12.33 -0.50
C ILE A 132 -1.65 -11.13 0.34
N ASN A 133 -2.30 -10.18 -0.33
CA ASN A 133 -2.84 -8.97 0.26
C ASN A 133 -4.36 -8.94 0.09
N TYR A 134 -5.08 -8.36 1.02
CA TYR A 134 -6.54 -8.34 1.04
C TYR A 134 -7.06 -6.91 0.96
N ILE A 135 -7.82 -6.61 -0.09
CA ILE A 135 -8.34 -5.28 -0.39
C ILE A 135 -9.86 -5.30 -0.32
N GLU A 136 -10.44 -4.63 0.67
CA GLU A 136 -11.88 -4.42 0.72
C GLU A 136 -12.28 -3.26 -0.19
N VAL A 137 -13.12 -3.50 -1.20
CA VAL A 137 -13.64 -2.44 -2.07
C VAL A 137 -15.02 -2.05 -1.59
N VAL A 138 -15.14 -0.80 -1.18
CA VAL A 138 -16.35 -0.25 -0.56
C VAL A 138 -16.84 1.00 -1.28
N LYS A 139 -18.11 1.30 -1.13
CA LYS A 139 -18.68 2.56 -1.65
C LYS A 139 -18.10 3.77 -0.92
N TYR A 140 -17.94 3.65 0.40
CA TYR A 140 -17.38 4.69 1.26
C TYR A 140 -16.40 4.07 2.25
N ALA A 141 -15.13 4.47 2.18
CA ALA A 141 -14.08 3.97 3.06
C ALA A 141 -14.26 4.53 4.48
N THR A 142 -14.24 3.65 5.47
CA THR A 142 -14.43 3.97 6.89
C THR A 142 -13.23 3.61 7.75
N LYS A 143 -12.36 2.75 7.26
CA LYS A 143 -11.10 2.37 7.91
C LYS A 143 -10.01 3.39 7.58
N GLY A 144 -9.01 3.47 8.45
CA GLY A 144 -7.94 4.45 8.31
C GLY A 144 -8.23 5.76 9.06
N SER A 145 -7.25 6.68 9.00
CA SER A 145 -7.26 7.92 9.79
C SER A 145 -8.28 8.96 9.30
N ILE A 146 -8.70 8.88 8.04
CA ILE A 146 -9.60 9.85 7.43
C ILE A 146 -10.70 9.10 6.66
N PRO A 147 -11.97 9.19 7.10
CA PRO A 147 -13.10 8.60 6.38
C PRO A 147 -13.23 9.13 4.95
N GLY A 148 -13.64 8.28 4.02
CA GLY A 148 -13.82 8.63 2.61
C GLY A 148 -12.52 8.62 1.79
N ILE A 149 -11.41 8.16 2.34
CA ILE A 149 -10.12 8.02 1.66
C ILE A 149 -9.72 6.55 1.64
N SER A 150 -9.31 6.06 0.47
CA SER A 150 -8.68 4.74 0.35
C SER A 150 -7.44 4.67 1.22
N ASN A 151 -7.15 3.50 1.75
CA ASN A 151 -5.99 3.29 2.62
C ASN A 151 -5.41 1.88 2.46
N PHE A 152 -4.17 1.74 2.85
CA PHE A 152 -3.48 0.46 2.99
C PHE A 152 -2.60 0.52 4.23
N ASP A 153 -2.53 -0.55 5.01
CA ASP A 153 -1.70 -0.63 6.20
C ASP A 153 -0.21 -0.51 5.79
N ILE A 154 0.50 0.42 6.41
CA ILE A 154 1.92 0.65 6.07
C ILE A 154 2.73 -0.58 6.47
N GLY A 155 3.31 -1.23 5.46
CA GLY A 155 4.04 -2.47 5.63
C GLY A 155 3.17 -3.67 5.99
N GLY A 156 1.85 -3.55 5.87
CA GLY A 156 0.88 -4.61 6.11
C GLY A 156 0.28 -5.17 4.83
N ASN A 157 -0.59 -6.16 4.95
CA ASN A 157 -1.19 -6.86 3.83
C ASN A 157 -2.71 -6.58 3.68
N ARG A 158 -3.20 -5.48 4.24
CA ARG A 158 -4.64 -5.13 4.20
C ARG A 158 -4.87 -3.69 3.78
N GLY A 159 -5.92 -3.49 2.99
CA GLY A 159 -6.37 -2.17 2.57
C GLY A 159 -7.87 -2.09 2.42
N GLU A 160 -8.38 -0.85 2.42
CA GLU A 160 -9.75 -0.52 2.09
C GLU A 160 -9.72 0.51 0.95
N PHE A 161 -10.21 0.12 -0.23
CA PHE A 161 -10.25 0.98 -1.40
C PHE A 161 -11.67 1.48 -1.64
N GLN A 162 -11.81 2.79 -1.73
CA GLN A 162 -13.07 3.40 -2.10
C GLN A 162 -13.27 3.27 -3.62
N TYR A 163 -14.39 2.70 -4.04
CA TYR A 163 -14.69 2.40 -5.44
C TYR A 163 -14.47 3.58 -6.38
N ASN A 164 -14.97 4.77 -6.02
CA ASN A 164 -14.81 5.97 -6.85
C ASN A 164 -13.37 6.44 -7.01
N ASN A 165 -12.44 5.99 -6.16
CA ASN A 165 -11.03 6.37 -6.22
C ASN A 165 -10.20 5.48 -7.13
N ILE A 166 -10.74 4.29 -7.49
CA ILE A 166 -10.08 3.28 -8.32
C ILE A 166 -10.88 2.98 -9.60
N GLN A 167 -12.00 3.69 -9.80
CA GLN A 167 -12.82 3.52 -10.98
C GLN A 167 -12.26 4.32 -12.16
N GLY A 168 -12.01 3.66 -13.27
CA GLY A 168 -11.49 4.26 -14.49
C GLY A 168 -9.98 4.13 -14.64
N SER A 169 -9.50 4.28 -15.86
CA SER A 169 -8.08 4.24 -16.18
C SER A 169 -7.38 5.54 -15.78
N GLY A 170 -6.14 5.44 -15.29
CA GLY A 170 -5.27 6.58 -15.01
C GLY A 170 -5.46 7.20 -13.62
N THR A 171 -6.18 6.53 -12.70
CA THR A 171 -6.09 6.87 -11.28
C THR A 171 -4.71 6.48 -10.75
N THR A 172 -4.26 7.16 -9.72
CA THR A 172 -2.96 6.86 -9.09
C THR A 172 -3.13 6.46 -7.62
N THR A 173 -4.39 6.39 -7.16
CA THR A 173 -4.71 6.09 -5.76
C THR A 173 -4.28 4.68 -5.41
N GLU A 174 -4.62 3.70 -6.24
CA GLU A 174 -4.29 2.30 -6.04
C GLU A 174 -2.77 2.04 -6.01
N ALA A 175 -2.01 2.70 -6.88
CA ALA A 175 -0.55 2.60 -6.88
C ALA A 175 0.09 3.27 -5.65
N HIS A 176 -0.49 4.37 -5.16
CA HIS A 176 -0.09 5.04 -3.94
C HIS A 176 -0.35 4.17 -2.70
N GLU A 177 -1.56 3.67 -2.58
CA GLU A 177 -1.94 2.81 -1.45
C GLU A 177 -1.13 1.51 -1.44
N PHE A 178 -0.88 0.91 -2.61
CA PHE A 178 0.01 -0.24 -2.71
C PHE A 178 1.43 0.09 -2.23
N GLY A 179 1.92 1.30 -2.50
CA GLY A 179 3.20 1.79 -1.97
C GLY A 179 3.27 1.77 -0.44
N HIS A 180 2.15 2.08 0.25
CA HIS A 180 2.06 1.91 1.70
C HIS A 180 2.20 0.44 2.11
N GLY A 181 1.53 -0.48 1.42
CA GLY A 181 1.72 -1.92 1.62
C GLY A 181 3.18 -2.33 1.49
N LEU A 182 3.92 -1.79 0.54
CA LEU A 182 5.36 -2.03 0.38
C LEU A 182 6.24 -1.40 1.47
N GLY A 183 5.65 -0.70 2.46
CA GLY A 183 6.34 -0.06 3.58
C GLY A 183 6.69 1.42 3.38
N LEU A 184 6.29 2.03 2.27
CA LEU A 184 6.58 3.43 2.01
C LEU A 184 5.68 4.37 2.82
N LYS A 185 6.27 5.45 3.30
CA LYS A 185 5.59 6.55 4.00
C LYS A 185 5.45 7.76 3.09
N HIS A 186 4.58 8.69 3.47
CA HIS A 186 4.50 9.96 2.76
C HIS A 186 5.83 10.73 2.88
N PRO A 187 6.28 11.39 1.80
CA PRO A 187 7.41 12.31 1.86
C PRO A 187 7.02 13.63 2.54
N ASP A 188 8.01 14.52 2.69
CA ASP A 188 7.77 15.88 3.17
C ASP A 188 6.67 16.57 2.36
N ARG A 189 5.88 17.39 3.05
CA ARG A 189 4.76 18.12 2.44
C ARG A 189 5.19 19.13 1.38
N ASP A 190 6.37 19.71 1.45
CA ASP A 190 6.85 20.70 0.47
C ASP A 190 7.77 20.07 -0.57
N PHE A 191 7.21 19.92 -1.78
CA PHE A 191 7.88 19.33 -2.94
C PHE A 191 8.13 20.38 -4.05
N ARG A 192 7.99 21.66 -3.76
CA ARG A 192 8.27 22.73 -4.74
C ARG A 192 9.73 22.73 -5.15
N LYS A 193 9.99 22.92 -6.44
CA LYS A 193 11.31 22.93 -7.09
C LYS A 193 12.06 21.58 -7.01
N LYS A 194 11.39 20.49 -6.58
CA LYS A 194 11.96 19.14 -6.51
C LYS A 194 11.64 18.29 -7.74
N GLY A 195 10.97 18.85 -8.76
CA GLY A 195 10.68 18.15 -10.02
C GLY A 195 9.37 17.37 -10.00
N GLN A 196 9.37 16.15 -10.53
CA GLN A 196 8.20 15.28 -10.63
C GLN A 196 7.80 14.78 -9.24
N PRO A 197 6.58 15.04 -8.76
CA PRO A 197 6.10 14.46 -7.50
C PRO A 197 6.00 12.93 -7.61
N GLY A 198 6.61 12.24 -6.64
CA GLY A 198 6.59 10.79 -6.52
C GLY A 198 5.18 10.25 -6.22
N ILE A 199 5.01 8.93 -6.42
CA ILE A 199 3.72 8.28 -6.20
C ILE A 199 3.25 8.42 -4.74
N MET A 200 4.19 8.47 -3.79
CA MET A 200 3.88 8.57 -2.37
C MET A 200 3.50 9.98 -1.91
N ALA A 201 3.54 11.00 -2.78
CA ALA A 201 3.11 12.35 -2.43
C ALA A 201 1.59 12.42 -2.21
N PRO A 202 1.10 12.81 -1.01
CA PRO A 202 -0.33 12.94 -0.73
C PRO A 202 -0.94 14.19 -1.39
N ARG A 203 -2.27 14.25 -1.48
CA ARG A 203 -3.02 15.34 -2.14
C ARG A 203 -2.73 16.75 -1.60
N ASN A 204 -2.36 16.86 -0.33
CA ASN A 204 -2.03 18.14 0.31
C ASN A 204 -0.57 18.57 0.13
N THR A 205 0.21 17.88 -0.70
CA THR A 205 1.59 18.24 -1.01
C THR A 205 1.66 19.57 -1.74
N LEU A 206 2.57 20.45 -1.29
CA LEU A 206 2.89 21.69 -1.98
C LEU A 206 3.81 21.38 -3.16
N VAL A 207 3.39 21.75 -4.34
CA VAL A 207 4.09 21.43 -5.59
C VAL A 207 4.21 22.66 -6.49
N ASP A 208 5.04 22.57 -7.51
CA ASP A 208 5.08 23.58 -8.56
C ASP A 208 3.73 23.71 -9.28
N PRO A 209 3.39 24.87 -9.81
CA PRO A 209 2.07 25.16 -10.40
C PRO A 209 1.58 24.12 -11.41
N LYS A 210 2.47 23.58 -12.23
CA LYS A 210 2.15 22.57 -13.26
C LYS A 210 1.59 21.26 -12.68
N TYR A 211 1.85 20.98 -11.41
CA TYR A 211 1.38 19.75 -10.72
C TYR A 211 0.16 20.00 -9.83
N GLN A 212 -0.26 21.26 -9.66
CA GLN A 212 -1.45 21.61 -8.87
C GLN A 212 -2.74 21.21 -9.60
N TYR A 213 -3.84 21.11 -8.85
CA TYR A 213 -5.20 21.05 -9.43
C TYR A 213 -5.49 22.27 -10.29
N ASN A 214 -5.16 23.46 -9.78
CA ASN A 214 -5.27 24.70 -10.50
C ASN A 214 -3.88 25.38 -10.56
N PRO A 215 -3.23 25.41 -11.73
CA PRO A 215 -1.91 26.02 -11.89
C PRO A 215 -1.84 27.53 -11.58
N LYS A 216 -2.98 28.21 -11.55
CA LYS A 216 -3.08 29.64 -11.23
C LYS A 216 -3.36 29.91 -9.74
N ALA A 217 -3.62 28.86 -8.96
CA ALA A 217 -3.90 28.99 -7.55
C ALA A 217 -2.62 29.30 -6.76
N LYS A 218 -2.75 30.09 -5.70
CA LYS A 218 -1.65 30.26 -4.75
C LYS A 218 -1.37 28.92 -4.07
N PRO A 219 -0.09 28.57 -3.81
CA PRO A 219 0.25 27.37 -3.06
C PRO A 219 -0.55 27.27 -1.76
N ASP A 220 -1.00 26.06 -1.43
CA ASP A 220 -1.81 25.75 -0.25
C ASP A 220 -3.22 26.36 -0.21
N SER A 221 -3.65 27.04 -1.26
CA SER A 221 -5.00 27.58 -1.29
C SER A 221 -6.05 26.49 -1.54
N ARG A 222 -7.24 26.64 -0.92
CA ARG A 222 -8.39 25.75 -1.13
C ARG A 222 -8.90 25.73 -2.58
N ASN A 223 -8.46 26.68 -3.42
CA ASN A 223 -8.82 26.77 -4.82
C ASN A 223 -7.94 25.90 -5.73
N GLY A 224 -7.37 24.82 -5.20
CA GLY A 224 -6.58 23.87 -5.97
C GLY A 224 -5.07 24.15 -5.98
N GLY A 225 -4.54 24.80 -4.94
CA GLY A 225 -3.12 25.14 -4.78
C GLY A 225 -2.23 24.00 -4.25
N THR A 226 -2.70 22.76 -4.29
CA THR A 226 -1.96 21.57 -3.88
C THR A 226 -1.91 20.53 -4.99
N LEU A 227 -1.16 19.45 -4.80
CA LEU A 227 -0.95 18.38 -5.76
C LEU A 227 -2.27 17.79 -6.28
N ASN A 228 -2.42 17.77 -7.59
CA ASN A 228 -3.39 16.93 -8.27
C ASN A 228 -2.82 15.49 -8.36
N PRO A 229 -3.43 14.48 -7.72
CA PRO A 229 -2.94 13.10 -7.71
C PRO A 229 -2.71 12.52 -9.11
N ALA A 230 -3.51 12.91 -10.12
CA ALA A 230 -3.32 12.45 -11.49
C ALA A 230 -1.98 12.89 -12.12
N LYS A 231 -1.24 13.78 -11.46
CA LYS A 231 0.06 14.28 -11.94
C LYS A 231 1.26 13.72 -11.18
N ARG A 232 1.05 12.89 -10.17
CA ARG A 232 2.13 12.14 -9.52
C ARG A 232 2.45 10.87 -10.33
N LYS A 233 3.67 10.38 -10.20
CA LYS A 233 4.15 9.18 -10.90
C LYS A 233 5.09 8.43 -9.99
N VAL A 234 5.25 7.13 -10.21
CA VAL A 234 6.36 6.41 -9.59
C VAL A 234 7.66 6.97 -10.14
N THR A 235 8.59 7.29 -9.26
CA THR A 235 9.91 7.84 -9.58
C THR A 235 11.01 6.87 -9.16
N GLN A 236 12.26 7.11 -9.61
CA GLN A 236 13.40 6.35 -9.11
C GLN A 236 13.56 6.50 -7.59
N GLU A 237 13.22 7.67 -7.02
CA GLU A 237 13.26 7.90 -5.58
C GLU A 237 12.27 6.99 -4.83
N ASP A 238 11.07 6.74 -5.37
CA ASP A 238 10.12 5.78 -4.79
C ASP A 238 10.71 4.36 -4.79
N ILE A 239 11.40 3.96 -5.88
CA ILE A 239 12.10 2.66 -5.97
C ILE A 239 13.26 2.58 -4.96
N ASP A 240 14.05 3.64 -4.82
CA ASP A 240 15.18 3.70 -3.89
C ASP A 240 14.70 3.59 -2.44
N ASN A 241 13.55 4.21 -2.14
CA ASN A 241 12.93 4.18 -0.82
C ASN A 241 12.37 2.80 -0.43
N LEU A 242 12.17 1.87 -1.37
CA LEU A 242 11.90 0.47 -1.06
C LEU A 242 13.09 -0.24 -0.40
N LYS A 243 14.29 0.36 -0.48
CA LYS A 243 15.53 -0.14 0.14
C LYS A 243 15.82 -1.62 -0.20
N ILE A 244 15.48 -2.04 -1.42
CA ILE A 244 15.65 -3.42 -1.88
C ILE A 244 17.11 -3.90 -1.70
N ASN A 245 18.07 -3.00 -1.87
CA ASN A 245 19.50 -3.27 -1.67
C ASN A 245 19.88 -3.55 -0.20
N LYS A 246 18.99 -3.32 0.74
CA LYS A 246 19.18 -3.60 2.17
C LYS A 246 18.43 -4.85 2.64
N LEU A 247 17.63 -5.47 1.76
CA LEU A 247 16.91 -6.69 2.10
C LEU A 247 17.86 -7.87 2.33
N HIS A 248 17.50 -8.71 3.28
CA HIS A 248 18.20 -9.96 3.51
C HIS A 248 17.64 -11.05 2.58
N PHE A 249 18.40 -11.38 1.53
CA PHE A 249 18.01 -12.42 0.58
C PHE A 249 18.40 -13.82 1.09
N LYS A 250 17.42 -14.71 1.15
CA LYS A 250 17.61 -16.13 1.41
C LYS A 250 17.16 -16.90 0.16
N ASP A 251 18.05 -17.72 -0.40
CA ASP A 251 17.78 -18.49 -1.64
C ASP A 251 17.25 -17.61 -2.78
N GLY A 252 17.81 -16.41 -2.92
CA GLY A 252 17.44 -15.43 -3.94
C GLY A 252 16.08 -14.75 -3.73
N LYS A 253 15.47 -14.89 -2.55
CA LYS A 253 14.19 -14.34 -2.18
C LYS A 253 14.31 -13.44 -0.95
N ALA A 254 13.56 -12.34 -0.96
CA ALA A 254 13.35 -11.45 0.18
C ALA A 254 11.91 -10.91 0.13
N TYR A 255 11.51 -10.12 1.11
CA TYR A 255 10.15 -9.60 1.20
C TYR A 255 10.14 -8.12 1.54
N LEU A 256 9.17 -7.40 0.98
CA LEU A 256 8.84 -6.01 1.32
C LEU A 256 7.60 -5.99 2.21
N GLY A 257 7.43 -4.87 2.94
CA GLY A 257 6.24 -4.63 3.75
C GLY A 257 6.48 -4.56 5.25
N HIS A 258 7.67 -4.79 5.75
CA HIS A 258 7.92 -4.49 7.17
C HIS A 258 7.89 -2.98 7.41
N ALA A 259 7.07 -2.54 8.37
CA ALA A 259 7.19 -1.21 8.94
C ALA A 259 8.55 -1.12 9.65
N THR A 260 9.50 -0.44 9.03
CA THR A 260 10.81 -0.12 9.63
C THR A 260 10.73 1.17 10.43
#